data_7931d4e832203ba17dc9b143a6d1e03e
#
_entry.id   7931d4e832203ba17dc9b143a6d1e03e
#
_cell.length_a   1.000
_cell.length_b   1.000
_cell.length_c   1.000
_cell.angle_alpha   90.00
_cell.angle_beta   90.00
_cell.angle_gamma   90.00
#
_symmetry.space_group_name_H-M   'P 1'
#
loop_
_entity.id
_entity.type
_entity.pdbx_description
1 polymer ?
#
loop_
_entity_poly.entity_id
_entity_poly.type
_entity_poly.pdbx_seq_one_letter_code
_entity_poly.pdbx_strand_id
1 'polypeptide(L)'
;AGFDLTVLRVDRLSLLFGYLFHLAALIATIYSLHLDDKLQITTGLMYAGAAIGAVFAGDLLILFIFWELLAVTSVFQVWARGGQRALDSGTRYLLLHIASGLLLLAGTALHYLNTGSLAFDHIGLGSTYAWLILLAIGIKCAFPLFHTWLVDAYPEATPTGTVFLSAFTTKAAIYALARGFAGEEVLIVIGGVMTMFPIFFAVIKSTREDLAVC
;
A
#
# COMPACT_ATOMS: atom_id res chain seq x y z
N ALA A 1 -7.06 -14.77 28.93
CA ALA A 1 -6.65 -13.47 28.47
C ALA A 1 -7.29 -13.26 27.09
N GLY A 2 -8.28 -12.39 26.97
CA GLY A 2 -8.87 -11.98 25.71
C GLY A 2 -8.24 -10.65 25.27
N PHE A 3 -8.05 -10.48 23.96
CA PHE A 3 -7.72 -9.17 23.39
C PHE A 3 -9.04 -8.44 23.14
N ASP A 4 -9.13 -7.19 23.55
CA ASP A 4 -10.24 -6.31 23.15
C ASP A 4 -9.90 -5.70 21.81
N LEU A 5 -10.47 -6.26 20.72
CA LEU A 5 -10.19 -5.80 19.36
C LEU A 5 -11.22 -4.77 18.91
N THR A 6 -10.75 -3.64 18.44
CA THR A 6 -11.60 -2.62 17.80
C THR A 6 -11.59 -2.86 16.28
N VAL A 7 -12.57 -3.62 15.80
CA VAL A 7 -12.63 -4.00 14.38
C VAL A 7 -12.86 -2.81 13.47
N LEU A 8 -13.70 -1.87 13.89
CA LEU A 8 -14.09 -0.72 13.08
C LEU A 8 -13.92 0.59 13.87
N ARG A 9 -13.23 1.55 13.24
CA ARG A 9 -13.11 2.91 13.75
C ARG A 9 -13.50 3.92 12.67
N VAL A 10 -14.43 4.79 13.00
CA VAL A 10 -14.90 5.85 12.12
C VAL A 10 -14.58 7.21 12.74
N ASP A 11 -13.70 7.96 12.10
CA ASP A 11 -13.32 9.32 12.47
C ASP A 11 -13.10 10.19 11.21
N ARG A 12 -12.76 11.47 11.40
CA ARG A 12 -12.61 12.40 10.27
C ARG A 12 -11.55 11.95 9.25
N LEU A 13 -10.43 11.37 9.71
CA LEU A 13 -9.37 10.91 8.83
C LEU A 13 -9.79 9.66 8.06
N SER A 14 -10.37 8.66 8.75
CA SER A 14 -10.86 7.44 8.11
C SER A 14 -12.02 7.72 7.14
N LEU A 15 -12.91 8.66 7.46
CA LEU A 15 -13.98 9.07 6.55
C LEU A 15 -13.44 9.73 5.27
N LEU A 16 -12.45 10.62 5.39
CA LEU A 16 -11.83 11.26 4.23
C LEU A 16 -11.27 10.22 3.27
N PHE A 17 -10.41 9.32 3.75
CA PHE A 17 -9.84 8.27 2.93
C PHE A 17 -10.87 7.22 2.50
N GLY A 18 -11.84 6.90 3.37
CA GLY A 18 -12.93 6.01 3.04
C GLY A 18 -13.75 6.51 1.86
N TYR A 19 -14.17 7.78 1.83
CA TYR A 19 -14.85 8.37 0.68
C TYR A 19 -14.00 8.34 -0.59
N LEU A 20 -12.71 8.71 -0.50
CA LEU A 20 -11.79 8.65 -1.63
C LEU A 20 -11.67 7.24 -2.19
N PHE A 21 -11.57 6.22 -1.33
CA PHE A 21 -11.43 4.83 -1.75
C PHE A 21 -12.72 4.26 -2.35
N HIS A 22 -13.89 4.62 -1.83
CA HIS A 22 -15.17 4.23 -2.45
C HIS A 22 -15.34 4.86 -3.84
N LEU A 23 -14.98 6.14 -3.98
CA LEU A 23 -15.00 6.81 -5.28
C LEU A 23 -14.01 6.18 -6.26
N ALA A 24 -12.78 5.92 -5.81
CA ALA A 24 -11.76 5.25 -6.62
C ALA A 24 -12.19 3.83 -7.03
N ALA A 25 -12.80 3.07 -6.11
CA ALA A 25 -13.34 1.75 -6.39
C ALA A 25 -14.46 1.81 -7.44
N LEU A 26 -15.38 2.77 -7.32
CA LEU A 26 -16.45 2.98 -8.28
C LEU A 26 -15.89 3.29 -9.68
N ILE A 27 -14.96 4.25 -9.78
CA ILE A 27 -14.36 4.65 -11.06
C ILE A 27 -13.57 3.49 -11.67
N ALA A 28 -12.75 2.79 -10.88
CA ALA A 28 -11.98 1.64 -11.35
C ALA A 28 -12.90 0.48 -11.80
N THR A 29 -14.02 0.27 -11.11
CA THR A 29 -15.02 -0.73 -11.49
C THR A 29 -15.70 -0.36 -12.81
N ILE A 30 -16.13 0.89 -12.99
CA ILE A 30 -16.69 1.36 -14.26
C ILE A 30 -15.67 1.20 -15.39
N TYR A 31 -14.41 1.55 -15.15
CA TYR A 31 -13.33 1.37 -16.11
C TYR A 31 -13.10 -0.10 -16.47
N SER A 32 -13.34 -1.03 -15.55
CA SER A 32 -13.15 -2.47 -15.76
C SER A 32 -14.32 -3.18 -16.46
N LEU A 33 -15.45 -2.51 -16.72
CA LEU A 33 -16.65 -3.14 -17.31
C LEU A 33 -16.45 -3.74 -18.71
N HIS A 34 -15.39 -3.35 -19.40
CA HIS A 34 -15.03 -3.89 -20.72
C HIS A 34 -14.24 -5.22 -20.65
N LEU A 35 -13.88 -5.68 -19.45
CA LEU A 35 -13.11 -6.90 -19.26
C LEU A 35 -14.04 -8.12 -19.16
N ASP A 36 -13.65 -9.22 -19.80
CA ASP A 36 -14.27 -10.54 -19.63
C ASP A 36 -13.59 -11.40 -18.56
N ASP A 37 -12.43 -10.97 -18.04
CA ASP A 37 -11.66 -11.67 -17.00
C ASP A 37 -12.29 -11.50 -15.61
N LYS A 38 -13.12 -12.48 -15.25
CA LYS A 38 -13.82 -12.51 -13.94
C LYS A 38 -12.84 -12.55 -12.76
N LEU A 39 -11.70 -13.23 -12.90
CA LEU A 39 -10.71 -13.31 -11.82
C LEU A 39 -10.11 -11.94 -11.55
N GLN A 40 -9.70 -11.22 -12.60
CA GLN A 40 -9.15 -9.88 -12.48
C GLN A 40 -10.16 -8.90 -11.85
N ILE A 41 -11.42 -8.92 -12.30
CA ILE A 41 -12.47 -8.04 -11.74
C ILE A 41 -12.72 -8.37 -10.27
N THR A 42 -12.90 -9.65 -9.93
CA THR A 42 -13.20 -10.07 -8.56
C THR A 42 -12.05 -9.70 -7.61
N THR A 43 -10.81 -10.01 -8.00
CA THR A 43 -9.64 -9.67 -7.16
C THR A 43 -9.41 -8.16 -7.07
N GLY A 44 -9.75 -7.38 -8.11
CA GLY A 44 -9.74 -5.92 -8.06
C GLY A 44 -10.74 -5.36 -7.04
N LEU A 45 -11.96 -5.90 -6.99
CA LEU A 45 -12.97 -5.52 -6.00
C LEU A 45 -12.58 -5.94 -4.58
N MET A 46 -12.03 -7.15 -4.41
CA MET A 46 -11.49 -7.61 -3.12
C MET A 46 -10.33 -6.71 -2.64
N TYR A 47 -9.48 -6.28 -3.56
CA TYR A 47 -8.39 -5.36 -3.28
C TYR A 47 -8.89 -3.99 -2.82
N ALA A 48 -9.89 -3.42 -3.49
CA ALA A 48 -10.55 -2.19 -3.07
C ALA A 48 -11.19 -2.35 -1.68
N GLY A 49 -11.88 -3.47 -1.44
CA GLY A 49 -12.46 -3.81 -0.14
C GLY A 49 -11.41 -3.93 0.97
N ALA A 50 -10.26 -4.55 0.69
CA ALA A 50 -9.15 -4.64 1.63
C ALA A 50 -8.57 -3.25 1.97
N ALA A 51 -8.46 -2.35 0.99
CA ALA A 51 -8.02 -0.98 1.22
C ALA A 51 -9.00 -0.19 2.09
N ILE A 52 -10.30 -0.32 1.83
CA ILE A 52 -11.35 0.29 2.65
C ILE A 52 -11.30 -0.27 4.07
N GLY A 53 -11.16 -1.59 4.23
CA GLY A 53 -11.01 -2.23 5.54
C GLY A 53 -9.79 -1.72 6.32
N ALA A 54 -8.65 -1.53 5.65
CA ALA A 54 -7.44 -0.98 6.27
C ALA A 54 -7.64 0.45 6.79
N VAL A 55 -8.39 1.29 6.06
CA VAL A 55 -8.70 2.66 6.46
C VAL A 55 -9.63 2.73 7.68
N PHE A 56 -10.54 1.78 7.80
CA PHE A 56 -11.46 1.71 8.93
C PHE A 56 -10.99 0.79 10.07
N ALA A 57 -9.80 0.20 9.97
CA ALA A 57 -9.22 -0.62 11.05
C ALA A 57 -9.05 0.21 12.33
N GLY A 58 -9.60 -0.29 13.44
CA GLY A 58 -9.55 0.39 14.73
C GLY A 58 -8.30 0.07 15.53
N ASP A 59 -7.62 -1.04 15.23
CA ASP A 59 -6.38 -1.46 15.87
C ASP A 59 -5.35 -1.97 14.85
N LEU A 60 -4.10 -2.12 15.32
CA LEU A 60 -2.97 -2.53 14.49
C LEU A 60 -3.08 -3.98 14.01
N LEU A 61 -3.77 -4.86 14.74
CA LEU A 61 -3.95 -6.26 14.33
C LEU A 61 -4.98 -6.36 13.20
N ILE A 62 -6.08 -5.62 13.28
CA ILE A 62 -7.06 -5.53 12.20
C ILE A 62 -6.44 -4.85 10.97
N LEU A 63 -5.62 -3.81 11.18
CA LEU A 63 -4.85 -3.21 10.10
C LEU A 63 -3.95 -4.24 9.41
N PHE A 64 -3.23 -5.08 10.18
CA PHE A 64 -2.39 -6.14 9.64
C PHE A 64 -3.18 -7.13 8.77
N ILE A 65 -4.38 -7.56 9.20
CA ILE A 65 -5.21 -8.47 8.40
C ILE A 65 -5.54 -7.86 7.03
N PHE A 66 -6.01 -6.62 7.00
CA PHE A 66 -6.30 -5.93 5.74
C PHE A 66 -5.04 -5.58 4.93
N TRP A 67 -3.89 -5.40 5.62
CA TRP A 67 -2.59 -5.16 5.00
C TRP A 67 -2.11 -6.37 4.18
N GLU A 68 -2.33 -7.58 4.70
CA GLU A 68 -2.04 -8.82 3.99
C GLU A 68 -3.05 -9.10 2.86
N LEU A 69 -4.35 -8.85 3.10
CA LEU A 69 -5.37 -8.95 2.05
C LEU A 69 -5.07 -8.01 0.87
N LEU A 70 -4.58 -6.80 1.14
CA LEU A 70 -4.10 -5.88 0.10
C LEU A 70 -2.98 -6.51 -0.74
N ALA A 71 -2.01 -7.18 -0.11
CA ALA A 71 -0.90 -7.80 -0.82
C ALA A 71 -1.37 -8.96 -1.71
N VAL A 72 -2.15 -9.87 -1.12
CA VAL A 72 -2.63 -11.08 -1.82
C VAL A 72 -3.59 -10.74 -2.96
N THR A 73 -4.53 -9.81 -2.75
CA THR A 73 -5.51 -9.48 -3.78
C THR A 73 -4.93 -8.63 -4.90
N SER A 74 -3.97 -7.75 -4.59
CA SER A 74 -3.35 -6.88 -5.59
C SER A 74 -2.41 -7.61 -6.55
N VAL A 75 -1.74 -8.68 -6.14
CA VAL A 75 -0.82 -9.40 -7.02
C VAL A 75 -1.51 -10.00 -8.24
N PHE A 76 -2.78 -10.37 -8.11
CA PHE A 76 -3.57 -10.88 -9.24
C PHE A 76 -3.74 -9.83 -10.35
N GLN A 77 -3.68 -8.53 -10.03
CA GLN A 77 -3.73 -7.46 -11.03
C GLN A 77 -2.47 -7.45 -11.90
N VAL A 78 -1.34 -7.89 -11.36
CA VAL A 78 -0.08 -8.07 -12.10
C VAL A 78 -0.14 -9.37 -12.90
N TRP A 79 -0.49 -10.48 -12.25
CA TRP A 79 -0.53 -11.80 -12.88
C TRP A 79 -1.57 -11.92 -14.01
N ALA A 80 -2.63 -11.13 -13.97
CA ALA A 80 -3.68 -11.10 -15.00
C ALA A 80 -3.15 -10.74 -16.40
N ARG A 81 -2.00 -10.06 -16.50
CA ARG A 81 -1.36 -9.80 -17.80
C ARG A 81 -0.88 -11.08 -18.48
N GLY A 82 -0.52 -12.09 -17.69
CA GLY A 82 0.04 -13.35 -18.19
C GLY A 82 1.50 -13.25 -18.63
N GLY A 83 2.09 -14.42 -18.88
CA GLY A 83 3.49 -14.54 -19.28
C GLY A 83 4.48 -14.55 -18.11
N GLN A 84 5.71 -15.03 -18.39
CA GLN A 84 6.71 -15.26 -17.35
C GLN A 84 7.14 -13.97 -16.63
N ARG A 85 7.24 -12.85 -17.35
CA ARG A 85 7.62 -11.55 -16.76
C ARG A 85 6.64 -11.09 -15.72
N ALA A 86 5.34 -11.17 -16.01
CA ALA A 86 4.27 -10.79 -15.06
C ALA A 86 4.26 -11.70 -13.84
N LEU A 87 4.50 -13.01 -14.02
CA LEU A 87 4.61 -13.97 -12.91
C LEU A 87 5.81 -13.66 -12.01
N ASP A 88 6.99 -13.45 -12.59
CA ASP A 88 8.21 -13.17 -11.84
C ASP A 88 8.13 -11.83 -11.10
N SER A 89 7.64 -10.79 -11.77
CA SER A 89 7.46 -9.46 -11.16
C SER A 89 6.39 -9.47 -10.07
N GLY A 90 5.23 -10.09 -10.32
CA GLY A 90 4.18 -10.25 -9.32
C GLY A 90 4.64 -11.05 -8.10
N THR A 91 5.48 -12.08 -8.30
CA THR A 91 6.05 -12.87 -7.20
C THR A 91 6.99 -12.02 -6.34
N ARG A 92 7.91 -11.25 -6.96
CA ARG A 92 8.78 -10.30 -6.21
C ARG A 92 7.96 -9.25 -5.45
N TYR A 93 6.94 -8.71 -6.11
CA TYR A 93 5.97 -7.80 -5.50
C TYR A 93 5.34 -8.41 -4.25
N LEU A 94 4.77 -9.61 -4.37
CA LEU A 94 4.10 -10.30 -3.28
C LEU A 94 5.06 -10.58 -2.11
N LEU A 95 6.26 -11.10 -2.38
CA LEU A 95 7.25 -11.40 -1.34
C LEU A 95 7.64 -10.14 -0.55
N LEU A 96 7.83 -9.00 -1.23
CA LEU A 96 8.16 -7.75 -0.54
C LEU A 96 7.00 -7.23 0.32
N HIS A 97 5.77 -7.38 -0.19
CA HIS A 97 4.58 -6.95 0.56
C HIS A 97 4.26 -7.86 1.75
N ILE A 98 4.51 -9.17 1.66
CA ILE A 98 4.46 -10.10 2.81
C ILE A 98 5.54 -9.73 3.84
N ALA A 99 6.76 -9.43 3.40
CA ALA A 99 7.82 -8.96 4.31
C ALA A 99 7.40 -7.67 5.05
N SER A 100 6.74 -6.74 4.35
CA SER A 100 6.14 -5.55 4.98
C SER A 100 5.11 -5.94 6.06
N GLY A 101 4.23 -6.90 5.78
CA GLY A 101 3.26 -7.37 6.77
C GLY A 101 3.89 -8.05 7.98
N LEU A 102 4.92 -8.86 7.78
CA LEU A 102 5.67 -9.47 8.89
C LEU A 102 6.33 -8.40 9.79
N LEU A 103 6.88 -7.34 9.20
CA LEU A 103 7.41 -6.20 9.96
C LEU A 103 6.30 -5.48 10.74
N LEU A 104 5.14 -5.27 10.12
CA LEU A 104 3.98 -4.68 10.79
C LEU A 104 3.53 -5.54 11.97
N LEU A 105 3.42 -6.86 11.78
CA LEU A 105 3.02 -7.78 12.84
C LEU A 105 4.04 -7.80 13.98
N ALA A 106 5.34 -7.87 13.67
CA ALA A 106 6.40 -7.82 14.67
C ALA A 106 6.38 -6.49 15.46
N GLY A 107 6.22 -5.36 14.75
CA GLY A 107 6.08 -4.05 15.37
C GLY A 107 4.83 -3.96 16.24
N THR A 108 3.69 -4.50 15.80
CA THR A 108 2.44 -4.56 16.56
C THR A 108 2.59 -5.41 17.84
N ALA A 109 3.24 -6.57 17.75
CA ALA A 109 3.48 -7.43 18.90
C ALA A 109 4.38 -6.73 19.95
N LEU A 110 5.46 -6.09 19.50
CA LEU A 110 6.34 -5.32 20.40
C LEU A 110 5.62 -4.08 20.96
N HIS A 111 4.78 -3.41 20.17
CA HIS A 111 3.96 -2.30 20.66
C HIS A 111 3.05 -2.77 21.80
N TYR A 112 2.34 -3.87 21.60
CA TYR A 112 1.46 -4.45 22.61
C TYR A 112 2.23 -4.85 23.89
N LEU A 113 3.40 -5.49 23.75
CA LEU A 113 4.23 -5.88 24.90
C LEU A 113 4.71 -4.68 25.71
N ASN A 114 4.94 -3.52 25.08
CA ASN A 114 5.43 -2.32 25.75
C ASN A 114 4.32 -1.43 26.31
N THR A 115 3.14 -1.39 25.65
CA THR A 115 2.06 -0.44 25.99
C THR A 115 0.81 -1.11 26.56
N GLY A 116 0.66 -2.43 26.35
CA GLY A 116 -0.58 -3.16 26.67
C GLY A 116 -1.74 -2.84 25.73
N SER A 117 -1.55 -2.05 24.66
CA SER A 117 -2.60 -1.59 23.74
C SER A 117 -2.33 -2.04 22.32
N LEU A 118 -3.39 -2.37 21.58
CA LEU A 118 -3.37 -2.60 20.13
C LEU A 118 -3.95 -1.44 19.33
N ALA A 119 -4.41 -0.38 20.01
CA ALA A 119 -5.08 0.75 19.35
C ALA A 119 -4.21 1.36 18.25
N PHE A 120 -4.82 1.61 17.10
CA PHE A 120 -4.16 2.27 15.98
C PHE A 120 -4.30 3.79 16.11
N ASP A 121 -3.52 4.35 17.03
CA ASP A 121 -3.43 5.78 17.31
C ASP A 121 -2.08 6.35 16.87
N HIS A 122 -1.75 7.56 17.35
CA HIS A 122 -0.45 8.15 17.14
C HIS A 122 0.62 7.33 17.87
N ILE A 123 1.62 6.83 17.13
CA ILE A 123 2.69 5.96 17.63
C ILE A 123 3.96 6.78 17.89
N GLY A 124 4.30 7.72 17.00
CA GLY A 124 5.55 8.49 17.03
C GLY A 124 6.80 7.62 16.87
N LEU A 125 7.98 8.22 16.81
CA LEU A 125 9.26 7.53 16.54
C LEU A 125 10.12 7.26 17.77
N GLY A 126 9.55 7.37 18.98
CA GLY A 126 10.31 7.25 20.24
C GLY A 126 10.73 5.83 20.66
N SER A 127 10.37 4.78 19.87
CA SER A 127 10.58 3.39 20.28
C SER A 127 11.00 2.47 19.12
N THR A 128 11.62 1.33 19.44
CA THR A 128 12.05 0.34 18.42
C THR A 128 10.87 -0.23 17.63
N TYR A 129 9.73 -0.50 18.28
CA TYR A 129 8.55 -1.01 17.58
C TYR A 129 8.00 -0.01 16.58
N ALA A 130 8.11 1.29 16.86
CA ALA A 130 7.66 2.33 15.96
C ALA A 130 8.46 2.31 14.63
N TRP A 131 9.77 2.08 14.69
CA TRP A 131 10.61 1.95 13.50
C TRP A 131 10.25 0.71 12.67
N LEU A 132 9.88 -0.41 13.29
CA LEU A 132 9.42 -1.58 12.55
C LEU A 132 8.10 -1.30 11.83
N ILE A 133 7.16 -0.64 12.51
CA ILE A 133 5.87 -0.24 11.91
C ILE A 133 6.10 0.79 10.80
N LEU A 134 6.96 1.79 11.02
CA LEU A 134 7.30 2.78 10.00
C LEU A 134 7.94 2.12 8.78
N LEU A 135 8.86 1.18 8.97
CA LEU A 135 9.50 0.45 7.87
C LEU A 135 8.48 -0.36 7.08
N ALA A 136 7.57 -1.07 7.77
CA ALA A 136 6.49 -1.81 7.14
C ALA A 136 5.63 -0.90 6.25
N ILE A 137 5.23 0.26 6.77
CA ILE A 137 4.44 1.24 6.04
C ILE A 137 5.25 1.85 4.89
N GLY A 138 6.54 2.15 5.13
CA GLY A 138 7.46 2.72 4.15
C GLY A 138 7.68 1.83 2.92
N ILE A 139 7.70 0.51 3.09
CA ILE A 139 7.74 -0.44 1.97
C ILE A 139 6.50 -0.27 1.08
N LYS A 140 5.29 -0.24 1.65
CA LYS A 140 4.05 -0.05 0.88
C LYS A 140 3.88 1.37 0.35
N CYS A 141 4.42 2.39 1.03
CA CYS A 141 4.50 3.76 0.53
C CYS A 141 5.52 3.93 -0.61
N ALA A 142 6.34 2.93 -0.88
CA ALA A 142 7.46 3.04 -1.82
C ALA A 142 8.48 4.12 -1.41
N PHE A 143 8.90 4.14 -0.15
CA PHE A 143 9.96 5.04 0.34
C PHE A 143 11.23 4.89 -0.50
N PRO A 144 12.10 5.89 -0.55
CA PRO A 144 13.39 5.79 -1.20
C PRO A 144 14.11 4.50 -0.79
N LEU A 145 14.71 3.80 -1.74
CA LEU A 145 15.27 2.45 -1.66
C LEU A 145 14.24 1.30 -1.69
N PHE A 146 13.01 1.49 -1.23
CA PHE A 146 11.94 0.48 -1.25
C PHE A 146 10.96 0.63 -2.42
N HIS A 147 11.17 1.59 -3.33
CA HIS A 147 10.25 1.88 -4.45
C HIS A 147 10.39 0.95 -5.65
N THR A 148 11.40 0.08 -5.67
CA THR A 148 11.73 -0.75 -6.84
C THR A 148 10.60 -1.68 -7.27
N TRP A 149 9.77 -2.16 -6.32
CA TRP A 149 8.61 -2.97 -6.62
C TRP A 149 7.57 -2.25 -7.49
N LEU A 150 7.45 -0.94 -7.32
CA LEU A 150 6.48 -0.13 -8.06
C LEU A 150 6.87 -0.04 -9.55
N VAL A 151 8.13 0.26 -9.82
CA VAL A 151 8.65 0.36 -11.20
C VAL A 151 8.79 -1.01 -11.87
N ASP A 152 8.88 -2.10 -11.10
CA ASP A 152 8.92 -3.47 -11.60
C ASP A 152 7.51 -4.02 -11.88
N ALA A 153 6.55 -3.85 -10.97
CA ALA A 153 5.24 -4.47 -11.06
C ALA A 153 4.22 -3.70 -11.92
N TYR A 154 4.22 -2.37 -11.87
CA TYR A 154 3.19 -1.60 -12.58
C TYR A 154 3.26 -1.72 -14.10
N PRO A 155 4.45 -1.72 -14.74
CA PRO A 155 4.55 -1.95 -16.19
C PRO A 155 4.14 -3.37 -16.60
N GLU A 156 4.25 -4.34 -15.69
CA GLU A 156 3.89 -5.75 -15.92
C GLU A 156 2.43 -6.07 -15.54
N ALA A 157 1.66 -5.10 -15.04
CA ALA A 157 0.23 -5.25 -14.84
C ALA A 157 -0.57 -4.98 -16.14
N THR A 158 -1.83 -5.43 -16.18
CA THR A 158 -2.75 -4.99 -17.24
C THR A 158 -3.06 -3.50 -17.09
N PRO A 159 -3.50 -2.79 -18.15
CA PRO A 159 -3.92 -1.38 -18.03
C PRO A 159 -4.93 -1.16 -16.91
N THR A 160 -5.95 -2.03 -16.81
CA THR A 160 -6.95 -1.97 -15.74
C THR A 160 -6.36 -2.32 -14.39
N GLY A 161 -5.48 -3.33 -14.31
CA GLY A 161 -4.74 -3.68 -13.09
C GLY A 161 -3.91 -2.52 -12.58
N THR A 162 -3.25 -1.77 -13.47
CA THR A 162 -2.47 -0.57 -13.09
C THR A 162 -3.35 0.52 -12.48
N VAL A 163 -4.58 0.71 -12.98
CA VAL A 163 -5.55 1.65 -12.38
C VAL A 163 -5.85 1.26 -10.93
N PHE A 164 -6.17 -0.02 -10.68
CA PHE A 164 -6.40 -0.51 -9.31
C PHE A 164 -5.14 -0.38 -8.44
N LEU A 165 -3.97 -0.82 -8.91
CA LEU A 165 -2.71 -0.76 -8.16
C LEU A 165 -2.34 0.68 -7.78
N SER A 166 -2.55 1.64 -8.69
CA SER A 166 -2.25 3.04 -8.43
C SER A 166 -3.20 3.68 -7.42
N ALA A 167 -4.43 3.17 -7.28
CA ALA A 167 -5.46 3.77 -6.44
C ALA A 167 -5.32 3.44 -4.95
N PHE A 168 -4.88 2.24 -4.57
CA PHE A 168 -5.10 1.73 -3.21
C PHE A 168 -3.84 1.53 -2.37
N THR A 169 -2.87 0.68 -2.76
CA THR A 169 -1.77 0.25 -1.87
C THR A 169 -0.99 1.42 -1.26
N THR A 170 -0.46 2.30 -2.10
CA THR A 170 0.36 3.43 -1.61
C THR A 170 -0.47 4.42 -0.81
N LYS A 171 -1.74 4.63 -1.15
CA LYS A 171 -2.65 5.56 -0.45
C LYS A 171 -3.12 5.01 0.89
N ALA A 172 -3.36 3.70 1.00
CA ALA A 172 -3.61 3.05 2.30
C ALA A 172 -2.39 3.19 3.23
N ALA A 173 -1.19 3.08 2.69
CA ALA A 173 0.03 3.29 3.46
C ALA A 173 0.22 4.77 3.86
N ILE A 174 -0.13 5.74 3.00
CA ILE A 174 -0.14 7.17 3.36
C ILE A 174 -1.15 7.44 4.47
N TYR A 175 -2.34 6.83 4.42
CA TYR A 175 -3.30 6.91 5.52
C TYR A 175 -2.69 6.41 6.83
N ALA A 176 -2.00 5.26 6.81
CA ALA A 176 -1.35 4.70 7.99
C ALA A 176 -0.24 5.62 8.54
N LEU A 177 0.54 6.29 7.66
CA LEU A 177 1.50 7.32 8.06
C LEU A 177 0.81 8.51 8.74
N ALA A 178 -0.25 9.02 8.11
CA ALA A 178 -0.98 10.18 8.64
C ALA A 178 -1.62 9.90 10.00
N ARG A 179 -2.00 8.65 10.28
CA ARG A 179 -2.55 8.25 11.57
C ARG A 179 -1.47 7.98 12.62
N GLY A 180 -0.48 7.17 12.28
CA GLY A 180 0.49 6.68 13.26
C GLY A 180 1.67 7.62 13.51
N PHE A 181 2.03 8.45 12.53
CA PHE A 181 3.27 9.23 12.52
C PHE A 181 3.07 10.69 12.13
N ALA A 182 1.89 11.26 12.43
CA ALA A 182 1.63 12.67 12.17
C ALA A 182 2.63 13.57 12.95
N GLY A 183 3.20 14.56 12.26
CA GLY A 183 4.12 15.53 12.87
C GLY A 183 5.59 15.11 12.92
N GLU A 184 5.94 13.91 12.45
CA GLU A 184 7.33 13.45 12.40
C GLU A 184 8.12 14.16 11.30
N GLU A 185 9.12 14.97 11.66
CA GLU A 185 9.91 15.78 10.72
C GLU A 185 10.64 14.94 9.66
N VAL A 186 11.09 13.73 10.02
CA VAL A 186 11.75 12.81 9.08
C VAL A 186 10.88 12.49 7.87
N LEU A 187 9.56 12.48 8.01
CA LEU A 187 8.63 12.22 6.92
C LEU A 187 8.58 13.37 5.90
N ILE A 188 8.90 14.61 6.32
CA ILE A 188 9.00 15.76 5.42
C ILE A 188 10.18 15.55 4.47
N VAL A 189 11.32 15.13 4.99
CA VAL A 189 12.53 14.84 4.19
C VAL A 189 12.27 13.67 3.25
N ILE A 190 11.71 12.57 3.76
CA ILE A 190 11.35 11.39 2.95
C ILE A 190 10.38 11.78 1.83
N GLY A 191 9.33 12.54 2.13
CA GLY A 191 8.34 13.03 1.16
C GLY A 191 8.96 13.92 0.09
N GLY A 192 9.89 14.80 0.47
CA GLY A 192 10.65 15.62 -0.46
C GLY A 192 11.45 14.76 -1.46
N VAL A 193 12.19 13.77 -0.96
CA VAL A 193 12.94 12.84 -1.82
C VAL A 193 11.99 12.02 -2.71
N MET A 194 10.88 11.52 -2.18
CA MET A 194 9.87 10.78 -2.96
C MET A 194 9.26 11.61 -4.08
N THR A 195 9.16 12.91 -3.92
CA THR A 195 8.66 13.81 -4.97
C THR A 195 9.71 14.06 -6.05
N MET A 196 10.95 14.29 -5.66
CA MET A 196 12.05 14.61 -6.59
C MET A 196 12.51 13.41 -7.42
N PHE A 197 12.56 12.24 -6.83
CA PHE A 197 13.13 11.04 -7.43
C PHE A 197 12.40 10.58 -8.71
N PRO A 198 11.06 10.45 -8.75
CA PRO A 198 10.34 10.10 -9.98
C PRO A 198 10.49 11.13 -11.09
N ILE A 199 10.54 12.42 -10.74
CA ILE A 199 10.74 13.50 -11.70
C ILE A 199 12.12 13.36 -12.37
N PHE A 200 13.16 13.11 -11.59
CA PHE A 200 14.50 12.90 -12.10
C PHE A 200 14.57 11.71 -13.09
N PHE A 201 13.94 10.57 -12.74
CA PHE A 201 13.88 9.42 -13.64
C PHE A 201 13.05 9.69 -14.90
N ALA A 202 11.94 10.42 -14.79
CA ALA A 202 11.12 10.79 -15.95
C ALA A 202 11.92 11.64 -16.94
N VAL A 203 12.68 12.63 -16.45
CA VAL A 203 13.54 13.48 -17.28
C VAL A 203 14.63 12.67 -17.98
N ILE A 204 15.34 11.78 -17.25
CA ILE A 204 16.39 10.94 -17.83
C ILE A 204 15.82 10.00 -18.91
N LYS A 205 14.65 9.41 -18.66
CA LYS A 205 14.02 8.49 -19.63
C LYS A 205 13.59 9.23 -20.88
N SER A 206 12.92 10.40 -20.75
CA SER A 206 12.54 11.25 -21.86
C SER A 206 13.74 11.64 -22.73
N THR A 207 14.83 12.09 -22.11
CA THR A 207 16.05 12.47 -22.82
C THR A 207 16.68 11.29 -23.59
N ARG A 208 16.58 10.06 -23.06
CA ARG A 208 17.09 8.85 -23.74
C ARG A 208 16.22 8.43 -24.92
N GLU A 209 14.90 8.58 -24.82
CA GLU A 209 13.98 8.29 -25.92
C GLU A 209 14.18 9.29 -27.08
N ASP A 210 14.38 10.57 -26.80
CA ASP A 210 14.69 11.59 -27.79
C ASP A 210 16.03 11.34 -28.50
N LEU A 211 17.05 10.84 -27.79
CA LEU A 211 18.35 10.47 -28.37
C LEU A 211 18.31 9.16 -29.17
N ALA A 212 17.34 8.27 -28.93
CA ALA A 212 17.17 7.02 -29.68
C ALA A 212 16.40 7.20 -30.99
N VAL A 213 15.76 8.36 -31.20
CA VAL A 213 15.02 8.75 -32.42
C VAL A 213 15.89 9.58 -33.38
N CYS A 214 17.06 10.07 -32.96
CA CYS A 214 18.09 10.68 -33.79
C CYS A 214 19.14 9.67 -34.25
#